data_9cbfdd889353eaa3b4c9c72855c21fd3
#
_entry.id   9cbfdd889353eaa3b4c9c72855c21fd3
#
_cell.length_a   1.000
_cell.length_b   1.000
_cell.length_c   1.000
_cell.angle_alpha   90.00
_cell.angle_beta   90.00
_cell.angle_gamma   90.00
#
_symmetry.space_group_name_H-M   'P 1'
#
loop_
_entity.id
_entity.type
_entity.pdbx_description
1 polymer ?
#
loop_
_entity_poly.entity_id
_entity_poly.type
_entity_poly.pdbx_seq_one_letter_code
_entity_poly.pdbx_strand_id
1 'polypeptide(L)'
;MTTKPQLGEFLRTRRAQLRPADVGIPEYGERRRVPGLRRDELARLAGVGLSYYTRLEQGSSLNASPEVLEALARALGLDEVERAHLHDLGGAARRVTARRPPVPERVGDATRQLVDALGDTPAIVLGRRSDVLAWNRTGHALFAGHLAARIPEQPDLRPNMARLVFLDAHTRDLFVDWPKKARNVVGKLRLAAGQHPDDPRLASLIGELTMKSPEFATMWAEHGVRKWALAAYRMHHPVVGRMELNLQSLRVPEGEGQRIVVATAGADSTSAAALSLLGRSDVPAPAELNESARMR
;
A
#
# COMPACT_ATOMS: atom_id res chain seq x y z
N MET A 1 -14.33 10.16 7.01
CA MET A 1 -14.71 8.85 7.61
C MET A 1 -14.01 8.75 8.95
N THR A 2 -14.75 8.56 10.03
CA THR A 2 -14.20 8.52 11.38
C THR A 2 -13.47 7.21 11.64
N THR A 3 -12.36 7.24 12.36
CA THR A 3 -11.49 6.11 12.78
C THR A 3 -12.27 4.99 13.51
N LYS A 4 -13.46 5.31 14.02
CA LYS A 4 -14.36 4.40 14.75
C LYS A 4 -14.72 3.10 14.00
N PRO A 5 -15.13 3.15 12.72
CA PRO A 5 -15.46 1.92 11.99
C PRO A 5 -14.24 1.06 11.67
N GLN A 6 -13.05 1.65 11.50
CA GLN A 6 -11.87 0.92 11.00
C GLN A 6 -11.30 -0.08 12.00
N LEU A 7 -11.15 0.28 13.29
CA LEU A 7 -10.69 -0.65 14.33
C LEU A 7 -11.64 -1.83 14.48
N GLY A 8 -12.94 -1.53 14.61
CA GLY A 8 -13.97 -2.55 14.79
C GLY A 8 -14.08 -3.49 13.58
N GLU A 9 -13.97 -2.93 12.39
CA GLU A 9 -14.00 -3.66 11.13
C GLU A 9 -12.77 -4.56 10.97
N PHE A 10 -11.59 -4.08 11.31
CA PHE A 10 -10.35 -4.86 11.32
C PHE A 10 -10.46 -6.06 12.29
N LEU A 11 -10.87 -5.80 13.54
CA LEU A 11 -11.04 -6.85 14.55
C LEU A 11 -12.06 -7.91 14.12
N ARG A 12 -13.21 -7.49 13.59
CA ARG A 12 -14.27 -8.39 13.10
C ARG A 12 -13.76 -9.27 11.96
N THR A 13 -13.05 -8.69 11.00
CA THR A 13 -12.55 -9.40 9.83
C THR A 13 -11.49 -10.43 10.24
N ARG A 14 -10.55 -10.06 11.11
CA ARG A 14 -9.51 -10.98 11.59
C ARG A 14 -10.09 -12.12 12.40
N ARG A 15 -11.05 -11.84 13.27
CA ARG A 15 -11.78 -12.87 14.03
C ARG A 15 -12.52 -13.85 13.11
N ALA A 16 -13.12 -13.35 12.04
CA ALA A 16 -13.86 -14.20 11.08
C ALA A 16 -12.94 -15.10 10.25
N GLN A 17 -11.68 -14.77 10.11
CA GLN A 17 -10.67 -15.55 9.34
C GLN A 17 -10.02 -16.65 10.16
N LEU A 18 -10.03 -16.58 11.49
CA LEU A 18 -9.44 -17.57 12.38
C LEU A 18 -10.40 -18.75 12.61
N ARG A 19 -9.93 -19.96 12.35
CA ARG A 19 -10.67 -21.18 12.70
C ARG A 19 -10.44 -21.53 14.16
N PRO A 20 -11.44 -22.05 14.88
CA PRO A 20 -11.27 -22.50 16.27
C PRO A 20 -10.12 -23.47 16.47
N ALA A 21 -9.94 -24.41 15.52
CA ALA A 21 -8.85 -25.38 15.54
C ALA A 21 -7.45 -24.71 15.52
N ASP A 22 -7.31 -23.57 14.81
CA ASP A 22 -6.03 -22.85 14.69
C ASP A 22 -5.56 -22.25 16.03
N VAL A 23 -6.50 -22.07 16.98
CA VAL A 23 -6.28 -21.48 18.31
C VAL A 23 -6.56 -22.45 19.47
N GLY A 24 -6.61 -23.75 19.18
CA GLY A 24 -6.78 -24.80 20.19
C GLY A 24 -8.16 -24.87 20.84
N ILE A 25 -9.21 -24.31 20.21
CA ILE A 25 -10.58 -24.42 20.67
C ILE A 25 -11.19 -25.68 20.02
N PRO A 26 -11.62 -26.69 20.83
CA PRO A 26 -12.24 -27.89 20.29
C PRO A 26 -13.55 -27.57 19.56
N GLU A 27 -13.72 -28.15 18.37
CA GLU A 27 -15.00 -28.10 17.67
C GLU A 27 -15.93 -29.19 18.23
N TYR A 28 -16.69 -28.85 19.26
CA TYR A 28 -17.76 -29.75 19.73
C TYR A 28 -19.01 -29.56 18.84
N GLY A 29 -19.34 -30.59 18.09
CA GLY A 29 -20.61 -31.05 17.48
C GLY A 29 -21.80 -30.13 17.19
N GLU A 30 -21.82 -28.87 17.57
CA GLU A 30 -22.86 -27.93 17.28
C GLU A 30 -22.63 -27.23 15.92
N ARG A 31 -23.67 -27.19 15.12
CA ARG A 31 -23.72 -26.49 13.84
C ARG A 31 -23.35 -25.01 14.05
N ARG A 32 -22.09 -24.64 13.83
CA ARG A 32 -21.62 -23.25 13.99
C ARG A 32 -22.35 -22.34 13.02
N ARG A 33 -22.91 -21.23 13.52
CA ARG A 33 -23.57 -20.22 12.69
C ARG A 33 -22.58 -19.25 12.04
N VAL A 34 -21.29 -19.28 12.45
CA VAL A 34 -20.20 -18.44 11.92
C VAL A 34 -18.98 -19.29 11.62
N PRO A 35 -18.32 -19.10 10.48
CA PRO A 35 -17.17 -19.92 10.07
C PRO A 35 -15.91 -19.65 10.90
N GLY A 36 -15.78 -18.46 11.51
CA GLY A 36 -14.65 -18.05 12.34
C GLY A 36 -14.92 -18.11 13.83
N LEU A 37 -14.02 -17.50 14.62
CA LEU A 37 -14.19 -17.39 16.07
C LEU A 37 -15.43 -16.58 16.44
N ARG A 38 -16.11 -17.00 17.52
CA ARG A 38 -17.16 -16.19 18.16
C ARG A 38 -16.53 -15.06 18.98
N ARG A 39 -17.29 -14.02 19.27
CA ARG A 39 -16.81 -12.88 20.09
C ARG A 39 -16.36 -13.30 21.48
N ASP A 40 -17.12 -14.18 22.13
CA ASP A 40 -16.81 -14.72 23.45
C ASP A 40 -15.56 -15.59 23.44
N GLU A 41 -15.34 -16.36 22.38
CA GLU A 41 -14.13 -17.17 22.19
C GLU A 41 -12.89 -16.28 22.11
N LEU A 42 -12.92 -15.25 21.26
CA LEU A 42 -11.77 -14.32 21.12
C LEU A 42 -11.56 -13.50 22.39
N ALA A 43 -12.63 -13.00 23.02
CA ALA A 43 -12.53 -12.25 24.27
C ALA A 43 -11.85 -13.08 25.37
N ARG A 44 -12.19 -14.36 25.47
CA ARG A 44 -11.59 -15.31 26.41
C ARG A 44 -10.10 -15.55 26.09
N LEU A 45 -9.75 -15.79 24.82
CA LEU A 45 -8.38 -15.98 24.37
C LEU A 45 -7.50 -14.77 24.66
N ALA A 46 -8.04 -13.58 24.46
CA ALA A 46 -7.34 -12.32 24.72
C ALA A 46 -7.34 -11.90 26.21
N GLY A 47 -8.07 -12.61 27.07
CA GLY A 47 -8.20 -12.22 28.48
C GLY A 47 -8.96 -10.89 28.69
N VAL A 48 -9.85 -10.51 27.77
CA VAL A 48 -10.65 -9.28 27.85
C VAL A 48 -12.12 -9.57 28.08
N GLY A 49 -12.84 -8.65 28.72
CA GLY A 49 -14.27 -8.82 28.94
C GLY A 49 -15.06 -8.81 27.66
N LEU A 50 -16.03 -9.73 27.48
CA LEU A 50 -16.86 -9.85 26.28
C LEU A 50 -17.58 -8.52 25.94
N SER A 51 -18.14 -7.85 26.93
CA SER A 51 -18.81 -6.55 26.73
C SER A 51 -17.86 -5.48 26.23
N TYR A 52 -16.62 -5.48 26.71
CA TYR A 52 -15.57 -4.55 26.29
C TYR A 52 -15.13 -4.83 24.85
N TYR A 53 -14.83 -6.09 24.52
CA TYR A 53 -14.49 -6.50 23.17
C TYR A 53 -15.63 -6.18 22.16
N THR A 54 -16.88 -6.45 22.55
CA THR A 54 -18.05 -6.14 21.71
C THR A 54 -18.13 -4.65 21.39
N ARG A 55 -17.88 -3.77 22.37
CA ARG A 55 -17.86 -2.31 22.17
C ARG A 55 -16.70 -1.86 21.27
N LEU A 56 -15.52 -2.50 21.37
CA LEU A 56 -14.41 -2.25 20.47
C LEU A 56 -14.74 -2.64 19.03
N GLU A 57 -15.30 -3.83 18.83
CA GLU A 57 -15.71 -4.31 17.51
C GLU A 57 -16.86 -3.48 16.88
N GLN A 58 -17.74 -2.93 17.70
CA GLN A 58 -18.81 -2.04 17.26
C GLN A 58 -18.36 -0.57 17.08
N GLY A 59 -17.10 -0.26 17.38
CA GLY A 59 -16.58 1.11 17.30
C GLY A 59 -17.14 2.06 18.38
N SER A 60 -17.80 1.53 19.40
CA SER A 60 -18.36 2.32 20.52
C SER A 60 -17.33 2.67 21.60
N SER A 61 -16.17 2.01 21.61
CA SER A 61 -15.03 2.32 22.47
C SER A 61 -13.80 2.55 21.60
N LEU A 62 -13.14 3.69 21.79
CA LEU A 62 -11.96 4.08 20.99
C LEU A 62 -10.65 3.96 21.76
N ASN A 63 -10.72 3.81 23.09
CA ASN A 63 -9.55 3.83 23.96
C ASN A 63 -9.24 2.41 24.43
N ALA A 64 -8.69 1.60 23.54
CA ALA A 64 -8.02 0.39 23.95
C ALA A 64 -6.62 0.74 24.47
N SER A 65 -6.25 0.20 25.66
CA SER A 65 -4.89 0.38 26.14
C SER A 65 -3.91 -0.45 25.28
N PRO A 66 -2.62 -0.08 25.21
CA PRO A 66 -1.63 -0.84 24.47
C PRO A 66 -1.59 -2.33 24.87
N GLU A 67 -1.81 -2.62 26.16
CA GLU A 67 -1.82 -3.99 26.69
C GLU A 67 -3.00 -4.80 26.14
N VAL A 68 -4.17 -4.17 26.04
CA VAL A 68 -5.37 -4.81 25.45
C VAL A 68 -5.18 -5.04 23.97
N LEU A 69 -4.62 -4.07 23.23
CA LEU A 69 -4.31 -4.23 21.80
C LEU A 69 -3.31 -5.36 21.58
N GLU A 70 -2.28 -5.46 22.43
CA GLU A 70 -1.29 -6.51 22.38
C GLU A 70 -1.88 -7.90 22.70
N ALA A 71 -2.78 -8.00 23.68
CA ALA A 71 -3.49 -9.22 23.98
C ALA A 71 -4.39 -9.68 22.83
N LEU A 72 -5.10 -8.76 22.21
CA LEU A 72 -5.90 -9.03 21.00
C LEU A 72 -5.02 -9.43 19.81
N ALA A 73 -3.87 -8.77 19.62
CA ALA A 73 -2.92 -9.11 18.55
C ALA A 73 -2.42 -10.55 18.67
N ARG A 74 -2.06 -10.97 19.88
CA ARG A 74 -1.65 -12.36 20.15
C ARG A 74 -2.77 -13.36 19.94
N ALA A 75 -3.96 -13.07 20.45
CA ALA A 75 -5.12 -13.95 20.33
C ALA A 75 -5.59 -14.10 18.86
N LEU A 76 -5.39 -13.07 18.05
CA LEU A 76 -5.69 -13.06 16.60
C LEU A 76 -4.54 -13.63 15.75
N GLY A 77 -3.40 -13.99 16.32
CA GLY A 77 -2.24 -14.49 15.58
C GLY A 77 -1.69 -13.47 14.57
N LEU A 78 -1.77 -12.16 14.90
CA LEU A 78 -1.34 -11.11 14.00
C LEU A 78 0.17 -11.10 13.81
N ASP A 79 0.62 -10.92 12.57
CA ASP A 79 2.03 -10.67 12.29
C ASP A 79 2.46 -9.28 12.78
N GLU A 80 3.77 -8.97 12.71
CA GLU A 80 4.33 -7.70 13.20
C GLU A 80 3.68 -6.46 12.55
N VAL A 81 3.32 -6.57 11.26
CA VAL A 81 2.71 -5.45 10.50
C VAL A 81 1.25 -5.25 10.88
N GLU A 82 0.51 -6.35 11.00
CA GLU A 82 -0.87 -6.34 11.42
C GLU A 82 -1.00 -5.88 12.88
N ARG A 83 -0.04 -6.26 13.73
CA ARG A 83 0.06 -5.79 15.12
C ARG A 83 0.32 -4.28 15.17
N ALA A 84 1.29 -3.78 14.41
CA ALA A 84 1.56 -2.34 14.31
C ALA A 84 0.32 -1.58 13.79
N HIS A 85 -0.37 -2.13 12.77
CA HIS A 85 -1.59 -1.55 12.24
C HIS A 85 -2.73 -1.53 13.28
N LEU A 86 -2.92 -2.59 14.06
CA LEU A 86 -3.89 -2.63 15.16
C LEU A 86 -3.60 -1.53 16.20
N HIS A 87 -2.32 -1.35 16.57
CA HIS A 87 -1.90 -0.28 17.49
C HIS A 87 -2.12 1.11 16.90
N ASP A 88 -1.87 1.33 15.61
CA ASP A 88 -2.15 2.59 14.92
C ASP A 88 -3.65 2.92 14.94
N LEU A 89 -4.50 1.94 14.64
CA LEU A 89 -5.96 2.09 14.70
C LEU A 89 -6.47 2.39 16.12
N GLY A 90 -5.92 1.73 17.12
CA GLY A 90 -6.29 1.95 18.53
C GLY A 90 -5.74 3.25 19.13
N GLY A 91 -4.58 3.71 18.64
CA GLY A 91 -3.92 4.94 19.08
C GLY A 91 -4.41 6.22 18.38
N ALA A 92 -5.14 6.11 17.29
CA ALA A 92 -5.61 7.25 16.49
C ALA A 92 -6.50 8.22 17.29
N ALA A 93 -7.23 7.73 18.30
CA ALA A 93 -8.03 8.57 19.18
C ALA A 93 -7.20 9.53 20.07
N ARG A 94 -5.92 9.24 20.31
CA ARG A 94 -5.02 10.09 21.11
C ARG A 94 -4.32 11.17 20.30
N ARG A 95 -4.31 11.08 18.96
CA ARG A 95 -3.59 12.00 18.06
C ARG A 95 -4.47 13.14 17.52
N VAL A 96 -5.52 13.56 18.23
CA VAL A 96 -6.22 14.81 17.89
C VAL A 96 -5.31 15.97 18.30
N THR A 97 -4.24 16.19 17.53
CA THR A 97 -3.39 17.37 17.64
C THR A 97 -3.45 18.16 16.36
N ALA A 98 -3.90 19.41 16.50
CA ALA A 98 -3.75 20.57 15.61
C ALA A 98 -3.74 20.26 14.10
N ARG A 99 -4.86 20.51 13.44
CA ARG A 99 -4.98 20.63 11.98
C ARG A 99 -4.00 21.69 11.46
N ARG A 100 -2.79 21.26 11.09
CA ARG A 100 -1.99 22.02 10.15
C ARG A 100 -2.51 21.73 8.75
N PRO A 101 -2.70 22.75 7.89
CA PRO A 101 -3.05 22.49 6.48
C PRO A 101 -1.97 21.56 5.89
N PRO A 102 -2.38 20.57 5.09
CA PRO A 102 -1.44 19.61 4.54
C PRO A 102 -0.49 20.34 3.58
N VAL A 103 0.76 20.53 4.02
CA VAL A 103 1.84 21.01 3.16
C VAL A 103 2.08 19.92 2.09
N PRO A 104 2.24 20.28 0.80
CA PRO A 104 2.61 19.32 -0.23
C PRO A 104 3.88 18.56 0.17
N GLU A 105 3.84 17.24 0.08
CA GLU A 105 5.01 16.42 0.36
C GLU A 105 6.14 16.79 -0.60
N ARG A 106 7.37 16.94 -0.09
CA ARG A 106 8.55 17.22 -0.87
C ARG A 106 9.63 16.18 -0.57
N VAL A 107 10.39 15.82 -1.58
CA VAL A 107 11.58 14.98 -1.42
C VAL A 107 12.71 15.85 -0.90
N GLY A 108 13.37 15.41 0.17
CA GLY A 108 14.57 16.06 0.67
C GLY A 108 15.74 15.91 -0.32
N ASP A 109 16.66 16.89 -0.33
CA ASP A 109 17.77 16.93 -1.28
C ASP A 109 18.66 15.68 -1.19
N ALA A 110 18.95 15.19 0.02
CA ALA A 110 19.73 13.97 0.22
C ALA A 110 19.04 12.73 -0.39
N THR A 111 17.70 12.61 -0.27
CA THR A 111 16.94 11.52 -0.89
C THR A 111 16.95 11.65 -2.41
N ARG A 112 16.88 12.86 -2.96
CA ARG A 112 16.95 13.10 -4.40
C ARG A 112 18.34 12.71 -4.93
N GLN A 113 19.40 13.17 -4.28
CA GLN A 113 20.79 12.82 -4.61
C GLN A 113 21.00 11.30 -4.58
N LEU A 114 20.45 10.60 -3.57
CA LEU A 114 20.54 9.15 -3.49
C LEU A 114 19.86 8.48 -4.68
N VAL A 115 18.64 8.92 -5.04
CA VAL A 115 17.89 8.36 -6.19
C VAL A 115 18.62 8.60 -7.50
N ASP A 116 19.23 9.76 -7.69
CA ASP A 116 20.04 10.08 -8.88
C ASP A 116 21.33 9.25 -8.91
N ALA A 117 21.98 9.04 -7.76
CA ALA A 117 23.19 8.24 -7.63
C ALA A 117 22.98 6.73 -7.91
N LEU A 118 21.72 6.24 -7.86
CA LEU A 118 21.40 4.86 -8.26
C LEU A 118 21.57 4.61 -9.77
N GLY A 119 21.76 5.66 -10.56
CA GLY A 119 22.10 5.57 -11.99
C GLY A 119 21.06 4.77 -12.78
N ASP A 120 21.51 3.68 -13.41
CA ASP A 120 20.64 2.82 -14.23
C ASP A 120 19.74 1.88 -13.42
N THR A 121 19.87 1.83 -12.09
CA THR A 121 18.95 1.07 -11.24
C THR A 121 17.63 1.83 -11.08
N PRO A 122 16.49 1.30 -11.55
CA PRO A 122 15.22 1.99 -11.48
C PRO A 122 14.83 2.32 -10.05
N ALA A 123 14.56 3.59 -9.77
CA ALA A 123 14.17 4.07 -8.46
C ALA A 123 13.06 5.12 -8.54
N ILE A 124 12.08 5.02 -7.66
CA ILE A 124 11.01 6.01 -7.49
C ILE A 124 10.82 6.36 -6.02
N VAL A 125 10.54 7.60 -5.71
CA VAL A 125 10.15 8.06 -4.38
C VAL A 125 8.64 8.18 -4.31
N LEU A 126 8.04 7.47 -3.39
CA LEU A 126 6.60 7.52 -3.14
C LEU A 126 6.31 8.19 -1.80
N GLY A 127 5.36 9.09 -1.80
CA GLY A 127 4.79 9.68 -0.59
C GLY A 127 3.87 8.70 0.16
N ARG A 128 3.40 9.12 1.34
CA ARG A 128 2.50 8.31 2.19
C ARG A 128 1.20 7.89 1.49
N ARG A 129 0.67 8.72 0.60
CA ARG A 129 -0.53 8.44 -0.21
C ARG A 129 -0.22 7.72 -1.52
N SER A 130 1.04 7.31 -1.71
CA SER A 130 1.56 6.73 -2.96
C SER A 130 1.64 7.71 -4.14
N ASP A 131 1.66 9.02 -3.87
CA ASP A 131 2.02 10.03 -4.87
C ASP A 131 3.48 9.83 -5.28
N VAL A 132 3.77 9.88 -6.56
CA VAL A 132 5.15 9.83 -7.06
C VAL A 132 5.78 11.20 -6.86
N LEU A 133 6.76 11.29 -5.96
CA LEU A 133 7.41 12.54 -5.59
C LEU A 133 8.66 12.81 -6.43
N ALA A 134 9.36 11.75 -6.82
CA ALA A 134 10.52 11.77 -7.71
C ALA A 134 10.75 10.39 -8.31
N TRP A 135 11.52 10.35 -9.37
CA TRP A 135 12.11 9.14 -9.96
C TRP A 135 13.45 9.48 -10.60
N ASN A 136 14.34 8.48 -10.77
CA ASN A 136 15.43 8.62 -11.69
C ASN A 136 14.97 8.28 -13.13
N ARG A 137 15.83 8.49 -14.10
CA ARG A 137 15.52 8.25 -15.52
C ARG A 137 15.00 6.83 -15.77
N THR A 138 15.69 5.84 -15.24
CA THR A 138 15.32 4.42 -15.44
C THR A 138 14.05 4.05 -14.70
N GLY A 139 13.80 4.64 -13.51
CA GLY A 139 12.55 4.49 -12.76
C GLY A 139 11.35 5.08 -13.52
N HIS A 140 11.52 6.27 -14.10
CA HIS A 140 10.50 6.85 -14.99
C HIS A 140 10.23 5.93 -16.19
N ALA A 141 11.27 5.54 -16.92
CA ALA A 141 11.15 4.68 -18.09
C ALA A 141 10.46 3.35 -17.77
N LEU A 142 10.81 2.71 -16.63
CA LEU A 142 10.24 1.43 -16.23
C LEU A 142 8.76 1.51 -15.85
N PHE A 143 8.36 2.51 -15.07
CA PHE A 143 7.03 2.53 -14.44
C PHE A 143 6.03 3.47 -15.11
N ALA A 144 6.53 4.48 -15.82
CA ALA A 144 5.69 5.58 -16.28
C ALA A 144 6.24 6.29 -17.54
N GLY A 145 6.93 5.56 -18.42
CA GLY A 145 7.52 6.10 -19.64
C GLY A 145 6.51 6.77 -20.61
N HIS A 146 5.22 6.51 -20.42
CA HIS A 146 4.12 7.14 -21.15
C HIS A 146 3.71 8.51 -20.57
N LEU A 147 4.26 8.91 -19.41
CA LEU A 147 3.99 10.20 -18.78
C LEU A 147 5.19 11.14 -18.97
N ALA A 148 4.97 12.45 -18.82
CA ALA A 148 6.05 13.42 -18.87
C ALA A 148 7.04 13.20 -17.70
N ALA A 149 8.37 13.18 -17.98
CA ALA A 149 9.40 12.87 -17.00
C ALA A 149 9.42 13.83 -15.79
N ARG A 150 9.06 15.10 -16.01
CA ARG A 150 9.04 16.14 -14.95
C ARG A 150 7.70 16.32 -14.25
N ILE A 151 6.71 15.50 -14.55
CA ILE A 151 5.37 15.63 -13.95
C ILE A 151 5.36 15.52 -12.41
N PRO A 152 6.28 14.78 -11.72
CA PRO A 152 6.33 14.77 -10.26
C PRO A 152 6.70 16.12 -9.65
N GLU A 153 7.33 17.01 -10.40
CA GLU A 153 7.69 18.36 -9.92
C GLU A 153 6.46 19.26 -9.73
N GLN A 154 5.33 18.92 -10.35
CA GLN A 154 4.07 19.64 -10.29
C GLN A 154 3.12 18.98 -9.26
N PRO A 155 2.95 19.54 -8.04
CA PRO A 155 2.22 18.87 -6.96
C PRO A 155 0.79 18.44 -7.30
N ASP A 156 0.10 19.22 -8.12
CA ASP A 156 -1.31 18.97 -8.49
C ASP A 156 -1.48 17.95 -9.63
N LEU A 157 -0.42 17.71 -10.41
CA LEU A 157 -0.39 16.77 -11.53
C LEU A 157 0.39 15.49 -11.24
N ARG A 158 0.95 15.35 -10.04
CA ARG A 158 1.73 14.18 -9.65
C ARG A 158 1.01 12.87 -9.94
N PRO A 159 1.68 11.93 -10.61
CA PRO A 159 1.15 10.58 -10.74
C PRO A 159 0.98 9.96 -9.35
N ASN A 160 -0.06 9.18 -9.19
CA ASN A 160 -0.27 8.40 -7.96
C ASN A 160 -0.20 6.92 -8.30
N MET A 161 0.68 6.17 -7.64
CA MET A 161 0.91 4.76 -7.96
C MET A 161 -0.37 3.90 -7.80
N ALA A 162 -1.28 4.27 -6.91
CA ALA A 162 -2.53 3.56 -6.78
C ALA A 162 -3.47 3.82 -7.98
N ARG A 163 -3.56 5.08 -8.43
CA ARG A 163 -4.30 5.40 -9.67
C ARG A 163 -3.70 4.69 -10.87
N LEU A 164 -2.37 4.71 -11.02
CA LEU A 164 -1.69 4.02 -12.11
C LEU A 164 -2.02 2.52 -12.10
N VAL A 165 -1.94 1.85 -10.95
CA VAL A 165 -2.21 0.41 -10.87
C VAL A 165 -3.67 0.06 -11.16
N PHE A 166 -4.63 0.88 -10.75
CA PHE A 166 -6.05 0.54 -10.84
C PHE A 166 -6.80 1.20 -12.01
N LEU A 167 -6.31 2.33 -12.52
CA LEU A 167 -7.04 3.14 -13.51
C LEU A 167 -6.28 3.35 -14.82
N ASP A 168 -5.00 2.93 -14.89
CA ASP A 168 -4.16 3.12 -16.06
C ASP A 168 -3.89 1.79 -16.76
N ALA A 169 -4.25 1.69 -18.04
CA ALA A 169 -4.11 0.47 -18.83
C ALA A 169 -2.63 0.09 -19.04
N HIS A 170 -1.74 1.07 -19.29
CA HIS A 170 -0.32 0.83 -19.47
C HIS A 170 0.29 0.15 -18.23
N THR A 171 0.01 0.68 -17.05
CA THR A 171 0.51 0.10 -15.79
C THR A 171 -0.11 -1.28 -15.50
N ARG A 172 -1.36 -1.50 -15.90
CA ARG A 172 -2.01 -2.80 -15.77
C ARG A 172 -1.30 -3.87 -16.61
N ASP A 173 -0.98 -3.54 -17.85
CA ASP A 173 -0.32 -4.45 -18.80
C ASP A 173 1.15 -4.70 -18.42
N LEU A 174 1.78 -3.75 -17.76
CA LEU A 174 3.17 -3.87 -17.29
C LEU A 174 3.37 -5.02 -16.29
N PHE A 175 2.38 -5.32 -15.43
CA PHE A 175 2.48 -6.37 -14.41
C PHE A 175 1.78 -7.64 -14.83
N VAL A 176 2.54 -8.71 -15.18
CA VAL A 176 1.97 -10.02 -15.58
C VAL A 176 1.07 -10.60 -14.48
N ASP A 177 1.47 -10.47 -13.21
CA ASP A 177 0.62 -10.79 -12.05
C ASP A 177 0.07 -9.51 -11.43
N TRP A 178 -0.76 -8.80 -12.18
CA TRP A 178 -1.39 -7.57 -11.74
C TRP A 178 -2.16 -7.71 -10.41
N PRO A 179 -2.92 -8.81 -10.12
CA PRO A 179 -3.61 -8.94 -8.84
C PRO A 179 -2.68 -8.94 -7.64
N LYS A 180 -1.45 -9.45 -7.77
CA LYS A 180 -0.42 -9.40 -6.74
C LYS A 180 0.04 -7.96 -6.48
N LYS A 181 0.28 -7.20 -7.55
CA LYS A 181 0.63 -5.77 -7.45
C LYS A 181 -0.49 -4.95 -6.84
N ALA A 182 -1.73 -5.18 -7.28
CA ALA A 182 -2.93 -4.50 -6.79
C ALA A 182 -3.13 -4.71 -5.27
N ARG A 183 -3.07 -5.96 -4.79
CA ARG A 183 -3.17 -6.26 -3.35
C ARG A 183 -2.07 -5.58 -2.54
N ASN A 184 -0.84 -5.50 -3.07
CA ASN A 184 0.27 -4.79 -2.42
C ASN A 184 -0.07 -3.29 -2.25
N VAL A 185 -0.59 -2.66 -3.29
CA VAL A 185 -0.98 -1.24 -3.24
C VAL A 185 -2.12 -1.01 -2.25
N VAL A 186 -3.16 -1.85 -2.27
CA VAL A 186 -4.26 -1.79 -1.29
C VAL A 186 -3.75 -1.91 0.14
N GLY A 187 -2.86 -2.88 0.41
CA GLY A 187 -2.26 -3.05 1.74
C GLY A 187 -1.51 -1.81 2.22
N LYS A 188 -0.75 -1.15 1.33
CA LYS A 188 -0.03 0.09 1.65
C LYS A 188 -0.96 1.27 1.91
N LEU A 189 -2.02 1.44 1.11
CA LEU A 189 -3.02 2.48 1.35
C LEU A 189 -3.77 2.26 2.67
N ARG A 190 -4.04 1.01 3.03
CA ARG A 190 -4.69 0.66 4.30
C ARG A 190 -3.80 1.00 5.49
N LEU A 191 -2.50 0.66 5.44
CA LEU A 191 -1.55 1.07 6.47
C LEU A 191 -1.51 2.59 6.61
N ALA A 192 -1.45 3.33 5.48
CA ALA A 192 -1.47 4.78 5.50
C ALA A 192 -2.77 5.34 6.09
N ALA A 193 -3.93 4.74 5.78
CA ALA A 193 -5.22 5.15 6.34
C ALA A 193 -5.31 4.91 7.86
N GLY A 194 -4.71 3.84 8.37
CA GLY A 194 -4.59 3.58 9.80
C GLY A 194 -3.68 4.58 10.51
N GLN A 195 -2.55 4.93 9.88
CA GLN A 195 -1.59 5.90 10.44
C GLN A 195 -2.06 7.35 10.33
N HIS A 196 -2.84 7.69 9.30
CA HIS A 196 -3.29 9.05 9.00
C HIS A 196 -4.81 9.08 8.75
N PRO A 197 -5.64 8.74 9.77
CA PRO A 197 -7.09 8.61 9.60
C PRO A 197 -7.79 9.94 9.23
N ASP A 198 -7.18 11.05 9.59
CA ASP A 198 -7.70 12.40 9.34
C ASP A 198 -7.13 13.04 8.05
N ASP A 199 -6.43 12.28 7.19
CA ASP A 199 -5.93 12.78 5.91
C ASP A 199 -7.06 12.83 4.86
N PRO A 200 -7.61 14.01 4.52
CA PRO A 200 -8.75 14.12 3.61
C PRO A 200 -8.39 13.76 2.17
N ARG A 201 -7.12 13.96 1.76
CA ARG A 201 -6.66 13.60 0.41
C ARG A 201 -6.53 12.09 0.27
N LEU A 202 -6.11 11.39 1.33
CA LEU A 202 -6.08 9.94 1.34
C LEU A 202 -7.51 9.36 1.30
N ALA A 203 -8.42 9.92 2.09
CA ALA A 203 -9.83 9.52 2.07
C ALA A 203 -10.47 9.74 0.69
N SER A 204 -10.18 10.88 0.05
CA SER A 204 -10.63 11.18 -1.31
C SER A 204 -10.08 10.19 -2.34
N LEU A 205 -8.79 9.84 -2.26
CA LEU A 205 -8.16 8.85 -3.14
C LEU A 205 -8.82 7.47 -3.00
N ILE A 206 -9.04 7.01 -1.76
CA ILE A 206 -9.71 5.73 -1.49
C ILE A 206 -11.14 5.74 -2.03
N GLY A 207 -11.89 6.83 -1.82
CA GLY A 207 -13.23 6.99 -2.35
C GLY A 207 -13.26 6.96 -3.89
N GLU A 208 -12.35 7.67 -4.54
CA GLU A 208 -12.22 7.67 -6.00
C GLU A 208 -11.95 6.27 -6.55
N LEU A 209 -10.95 5.57 -5.97
CA LEU A 209 -10.59 4.23 -6.42
C LEU A 209 -11.73 3.22 -6.18
N THR A 210 -12.45 3.35 -5.08
CA THR A 210 -13.62 2.50 -4.78
C THR A 210 -14.74 2.70 -5.80
N MET A 211 -14.94 3.93 -6.28
CA MET A 211 -15.97 4.24 -7.27
C MET A 211 -15.56 3.85 -8.69
N LYS A 212 -14.26 3.98 -9.04
CA LYS A 212 -13.78 3.80 -10.42
C LYS A 212 -13.23 2.40 -10.71
N SER A 213 -12.91 1.58 -9.70
CA SER A 213 -12.37 0.23 -9.87
C SER A 213 -13.10 -0.77 -8.98
N PRO A 214 -13.94 -1.65 -9.58
CA PRO A 214 -14.58 -2.74 -8.88
C PRO A 214 -13.57 -3.68 -8.19
N GLU A 215 -12.41 -3.90 -8.81
CA GLU A 215 -11.35 -4.73 -8.25
C GLU A 215 -10.76 -4.08 -6.99
N PHE A 216 -10.55 -2.74 -7.01
CA PHE A 216 -10.12 -2.02 -5.80
C PHE A 216 -11.16 -2.14 -4.69
N ALA A 217 -12.44 -1.91 -5.01
CA ALA A 217 -13.53 -2.01 -4.04
C ALA A 217 -13.58 -3.38 -3.37
N THR A 218 -13.47 -4.46 -4.16
CA THR A 218 -13.44 -5.85 -3.66
C THR A 218 -12.23 -6.07 -2.75
N MET A 219 -11.01 -5.75 -3.22
CA MET A 219 -9.78 -5.93 -2.46
C MET A 219 -9.75 -5.05 -1.19
N TRP A 220 -10.35 -3.86 -1.26
CA TRP A 220 -10.48 -2.99 -0.09
C TRP A 220 -11.46 -3.56 0.94
N ALA A 221 -12.51 -4.23 0.56
CA ALA A 221 -13.45 -4.89 1.46
C ALA A 221 -12.87 -6.13 2.16
N GLU A 222 -11.88 -6.83 1.57
CA GLU A 222 -11.24 -8.04 2.13
C GLU A 222 -10.39 -7.79 3.38
N HIS A 223 -10.08 -6.54 3.74
CA HIS A 223 -9.30 -6.12 4.94
C HIS A 223 -7.95 -6.84 5.12
N GLY A 224 -7.36 -7.37 4.07
CA GLY A 224 -6.04 -7.99 4.10
C GLY A 224 -4.93 -6.95 4.27
N VAL A 225 -4.15 -7.03 5.36
CA VAL A 225 -2.91 -6.28 5.55
C VAL A 225 -1.75 -7.26 5.47
N ARG A 226 -0.84 -7.06 4.52
CA ARG A 226 0.36 -7.90 4.35
C ARG A 226 1.60 -7.04 4.20
N LYS A 227 2.72 -7.52 4.75
CA LYS A 227 4.03 -6.87 4.60
C LYS A 227 4.60 -7.22 3.23
N TRP A 228 4.88 -6.21 2.43
CA TRP A 228 5.53 -6.34 1.12
C TRP A 228 6.73 -5.40 1.05
N ALA A 229 7.75 -5.65 1.90
CA ALA A 229 9.00 -4.90 1.82
C ALA A 229 9.81 -5.29 0.58
N LEU A 230 9.73 -6.57 0.20
CA LEU A 230 10.35 -7.14 -0.99
C LEU A 230 9.31 -7.98 -1.74
N ALA A 231 9.18 -7.77 -3.04
CA ALA A 231 8.33 -8.58 -3.88
C ALA A 231 8.94 -8.77 -5.28
N ALA A 232 9.03 -10.03 -5.71
CA ALA A 232 9.37 -10.36 -7.08
C ALA A 232 8.14 -10.20 -7.98
N TYR A 233 8.32 -9.55 -9.13
CA TYR A 233 7.30 -9.35 -10.14
C TYR A 233 7.80 -9.77 -11.51
N ARG A 234 6.99 -10.52 -12.23
CA ARG A 234 7.15 -10.68 -13.68
C ARG A 234 6.48 -9.49 -14.34
N MET A 235 7.21 -8.80 -15.19
CA MET A 235 6.77 -7.61 -15.88
C MET A 235 6.87 -7.80 -17.39
N HIS A 236 6.02 -7.13 -18.13
CA HIS A 236 6.06 -7.08 -19.59
C HIS A 236 6.12 -5.62 -20.03
N HIS A 237 7.35 -5.14 -20.26
CA HIS A 237 7.58 -3.76 -20.64
C HIS A 237 7.45 -3.60 -22.17
N PRO A 238 6.75 -2.55 -22.67
CA PRO A 238 6.48 -2.39 -24.10
C PRO A 238 7.76 -2.28 -24.96
N VAL A 239 8.86 -1.75 -24.41
CA VAL A 239 10.10 -1.52 -25.13
C VAL A 239 11.08 -2.69 -25.00
N VAL A 240 11.29 -3.19 -23.78
CA VAL A 240 12.33 -4.20 -23.48
C VAL A 240 11.78 -5.59 -23.21
N GLY A 241 10.45 -5.77 -23.32
CA GLY A 241 9.81 -7.08 -23.23
C GLY A 241 9.70 -7.61 -21.80
N ARG A 242 9.84 -8.94 -21.65
CA ARG A 242 9.62 -9.64 -20.38
C ARG A 242 10.82 -9.48 -19.44
N MET A 243 10.53 -9.19 -18.17
CA MET A 243 11.52 -9.06 -17.11
C MET A 243 10.99 -9.70 -15.82
N GLU A 244 11.91 -10.20 -15.00
CA GLU A 244 11.64 -10.60 -13.63
C GLU A 244 12.45 -9.71 -12.69
N LEU A 245 11.76 -8.89 -11.89
CA LEU A 245 12.37 -7.86 -11.08
C LEU A 245 11.96 -8.00 -9.60
N ASN A 246 12.92 -7.77 -8.73
CA ASN A 246 12.70 -7.63 -7.30
C ASN A 246 12.46 -6.15 -6.97
N LEU A 247 11.28 -5.83 -6.48
CA LEU A 247 10.95 -4.49 -6.00
C LEU A 247 11.13 -4.42 -4.49
N GLN A 248 12.10 -3.64 -4.04
CA GLN A 248 12.35 -3.34 -2.63
C GLN A 248 11.78 -1.97 -2.26
N SER A 249 11.15 -1.89 -1.10
CA SER A 249 10.61 -0.64 -0.55
C SER A 249 11.38 -0.26 0.70
N LEU A 250 12.17 0.79 0.61
CA LEU A 250 13.00 1.33 1.69
C LEU A 250 12.32 2.55 2.29
N ARG A 251 12.18 2.62 3.60
CA ARG A 251 11.61 3.79 4.28
C ARG A 251 12.63 4.92 4.33
N VAL A 252 12.20 6.15 4.06
CA VAL A 252 13.00 7.36 4.26
C VAL A 252 12.77 7.84 5.69
N PRO A 253 13.80 7.86 6.57
CA PRO A 253 13.62 8.16 7.99
C PRO A 253 13.03 9.55 8.25
N GLU A 254 13.49 10.56 7.51
CA GLU A 254 13.09 11.97 7.67
C GLU A 254 11.84 12.36 6.86
N GLY A 255 11.39 11.46 5.98
CA GLY A 255 10.22 11.71 5.12
C GLY A 255 8.96 11.06 5.70
N GLU A 256 8.08 11.82 6.34
CA GLU A 256 6.82 11.38 6.95
C GLU A 256 6.04 10.35 6.10
N GLY A 257 6.42 9.06 6.19
CA GLY A 257 5.83 7.96 5.43
C GLY A 257 6.35 7.82 3.99
N GLN A 258 7.37 8.56 3.58
CA GLN A 258 8.02 8.42 2.27
C GLN A 258 8.82 7.12 2.20
N ARG A 259 8.92 6.59 0.98
CA ARG A 259 9.71 5.39 0.69
C ARG A 259 10.32 5.47 -0.70
N ILE A 260 11.51 4.92 -0.81
CA ILE A 260 12.14 4.68 -2.10
C ILE A 260 11.78 3.25 -2.53
N VAL A 261 11.27 3.08 -3.73
CA VAL A 261 11.07 1.77 -4.35
C VAL A 261 12.15 1.60 -5.40
N VAL A 262 12.97 0.56 -5.22
CA VAL A 262 14.07 0.20 -6.10
C VAL A 262 13.73 -1.11 -6.79
N ALA A 263 13.98 -1.20 -8.11
CA ALA A 263 13.80 -2.40 -8.87
C ALA A 263 15.16 -2.98 -9.26
N THR A 264 15.40 -4.25 -8.93
CA THR A 264 16.64 -4.96 -9.24
C THR A 264 16.34 -6.27 -9.96
N ALA A 265 17.28 -6.69 -10.82
CA ALA A 265 17.29 -8.01 -11.45
C ALA A 265 18.45 -8.85 -10.89
N GLY A 266 18.38 -10.17 -11.07
CA GLY A 266 19.53 -11.04 -10.79
C GLY A 266 20.73 -10.64 -11.65
N ALA A 267 21.92 -10.71 -11.08
CA ALA A 267 23.14 -10.46 -11.84
C ALA A 267 23.22 -11.38 -13.09
N ASP A 268 23.70 -10.84 -14.19
CA ASP A 268 23.89 -11.56 -15.47
C ASP A 268 22.61 -12.16 -16.08
N SER A 269 21.43 -11.77 -15.58
CA SER A 269 20.14 -12.21 -16.12
C SER A 269 19.73 -11.41 -17.36
N THR A 270 18.88 -12.00 -18.19
CA THR A 270 18.22 -11.29 -19.30
C THR A 270 17.45 -10.06 -18.84
N SER A 271 16.91 -10.10 -17.61
CA SER A 271 16.23 -8.96 -16.98
C SER A 271 17.21 -7.82 -16.63
N ALA A 272 18.44 -8.12 -16.20
CA ALA A 272 19.48 -7.12 -15.98
C ALA A 272 19.90 -6.44 -17.28
N ALA A 273 20.08 -7.23 -18.37
CA ALA A 273 20.37 -6.69 -19.69
C ALA A 273 19.22 -5.77 -20.20
N ALA A 274 17.96 -6.18 -19.99
CA ALA A 274 16.79 -5.38 -20.36
C ALA A 274 16.73 -4.05 -19.58
N LEU A 275 17.04 -4.05 -18.28
CA LEU A 275 17.13 -2.82 -17.47
C LEU A 275 18.25 -1.89 -17.99
N SER A 276 19.42 -2.44 -18.35
CA SER A 276 20.51 -1.65 -18.91
C SER A 276 20.14 -1.02 -20.26
N LEU A 277 19.41 -1.74 -21.10
CA LEU A 277 18.88 -1.19 -22.35
C LEU A 277 17.88 -0.05 -22.08
N LEU A 278 16.98 -0.23 -21.11
CA LEU A 278 16.02 0.79 -20.72
C LEU A 278 16.71 2.05 -20.21
N GLY A 279 17.80 1.91 -19.45
CA GLY A 279 18.64 3.01 -18.98
C GLY A 279 19.37 3.77 -20.09
N ARG A 280 19.61 3.18 -21.25
CA ARG A 280 20.29 3.80 -22.39
C ARG A 280 19.31 4.36 -23.44
N SER A 281 18.06 3.94 -23.42
CA SER A 281 17.07 4.38 -24.39
C SER A 281 16.63 5.81 -24.06
N ASP A 282 16.89 6.75 -24.97
CA ASP A 282 16.17 8.00 -25.02
C ASP A 282 14.74 7.67 -25.50
N VAL A 283 13.86 7.31 -24.57
CA VAL A 283 12.43 7.15 -24.89
C VAL A 283 11.86 8.55 -25.07
N PRO A 284 11.56 9.00 -26.30
CA PRO A 284 10.93 10.30 -26.49
C PRO A 284 9.56 10.27 -25.80
N ALA A 285 9.24 11.33 -25.06
CA ALA A 285 7.92 11.47 -24.46
C ALA A 285 6.84 11.47 -25.57
N PRO A 286 5.68 10.84 -25.37
CA PRO A 286 4.61 10.72 -26.39
C PRO A 286 4.12 12.06 -26.98
N ALA A 287 4.44 13.20 -26.38
CA ALA A 287 4.08 14.53 -26.85
C ALA A 287 4.76 14.94 -28.17
N GLU A 288 5.94 14.39 -28.51
CA GLU A 288 6.66 14.75 -29.76
C GLU A 288 6.12 14.03 -30.99
N LEU A 289 5.38 12.93 -30.82
CA LEU A 289 4.76 12.21 -31.94
C LEU A 289 3.51 12.90 -32.50
N ASN A 290 2.89 13.81 -31.75
CA ASN A 290 1.65 14.45 -32.15
C ASN A 290 1.86 15.78 -32.90
N GLU A 291 3.04 16.42 -32.83
CA GLU A 291 3.36 17.62 -33.59
C GLU A 291 3.82 17.28 -35.01
N SER A 292 4.53 16.18 -35.20
CA SER A 292 4.98 15.77 -36.54
C SER A 292 3.84 15.27 -37.45
N ALA A 293 2.70 14.86 -36.87
CA ALA A 293 1.53 14.42 -37.63
C ALA A 293 0.61 15.57 -38.06
N ARG A 294 0.75 16.80 -37.52
CA ARG A 294 -0.03 17.98 -37.86
C ARG A 294 0.62 18.89 -38.91
N MET A 295 1.83 18.57 -39.34
CA MET A 295 2.56 19.33 -40.38
C MET A 295 2.72 18.58 -41.71
N ARG A 296 1.87 17.60 -41.99
CA ARG A 296 1.78 17.00 -43.34
C ARG A 296 0.37 17.04 -43.87
#